data_2e8811eee421d8c44e9e5204548b9157
#
_entry.id   2e8811eee421d8c44e9e5204548b9157
#
_cell.length_a   1.000
_cell.length_b   1.000
_cell.length_c   1.000
_cell.angle_alpha   90.00
_cell.angle_beta   90.00
_cell.angle_gamma   90.00
#
_symmetry.space_group_name_H-M   'P 1'
#
loop_
_entity.id
_entity.type
_entity.pdbx_description
1 polymer ?
#
loop_
_entity_poly.entity_id
_entity_poly.type
_entity_poly.pdbx_seq_one_letter_code
_entity_poly.pdbx_strand_id
1 'polypeptide(L)'
;MQLILLSGGSGKRLWPLSNNARSKQFLPLLEKENGEMESMVQRVVRQAQEANLTNDITLATNASQLDIIQNQLGERVSVVTEPERRDTFPAIALAASYLKLKKECEDDEVVVIMPCDPYTELEYFHTIARMVECVEKNVADLVLMGIKPTYPSAKYGYVVPFAEGEKYQIVKRFTEKPDVPTAEKLLEEGAYWNGGVFAFRLGYMMQIVRKYMKSESFEDTRARYSEFPKISFDYEVAEKAESVAVVPFNGEWKDLGTWNTLTDELHHASIGNAVIGSHCENTHVINELQLPLYVDGLKDAVVAASPDGIFVCAKKYSEDIKKAVEHLTPRPMYEERRWGTYRVIDDSEYADGNHSLTKSITLKPGKNISYQLHHHRSEVWTFVEGEGIFVLDGEEKHVKAGDTVVIPLEHYHAIKAITQLTFIEVQNGNPLVEEDIERFDYQWKMK
;
A
#
# COMPACT_ATOMS: atom_id res chain seq x y z
N MET A 1 5.98 -17.36 -14.49
CA MET A 1 4.77 -16.61 -14.09
C MET A 1 5.15 -15.34 -13.35
N GLN A 2 4.56 -14.20 -13.68
CA GLN A 2 4.75 -12.91 -13.04
C GLN A 2 3.53 -12.57 -12.19
N LEU A 3 3.72 -12.07 -10.98
CA LEU A 3 2.65 -11.61 -10.11
C LEU A 3 2.67 -10.07 -10.03
N ILE A 4 1.58 -9.42 -10.43
CA ILE A 4 1.40 -7.98 -10.27
C ILE A 4 0.46 -7.73 -9.09
N LEU A 5 0.94 -7.04 -8.07
CA LEU A 5 0.15 -6.57 -6.94
C LEU A 5 -0.28 -5.13 -7.17
N LEU A 6 -1.58 -4.87 -7.11
CA LEU A 6 -2.14 -3.52 -7.25
C LEU A 6 -2.22 -2.86 -5.87
N SER A 7 -1.47 -1.78 -5.69
CA SER A 7 -1.44 -0.97 -4.47
C SER A 7 -2.01 0.43 -4.75
N GLY A 8 -3.22 0.48 -5.29
CA GLY A 8 -3.97 1.72 -5.49
C GLY A 8 -4.89 2.00 -4.30
N GLY A 9 -5.05 3.26 -3.91
CA GLY A 9 -6.01 3.63 -2.88
C GLY A 9 -5.68 4.93 -2.17
N SER A 10 -6.72 5.67 -1.74
CA SER A 10 -6.61 6.94 -1.04
C SER A 10 -6.55 6.75 0.47
N GLY A 11 -5.79 5.89 1.02
CA GLY A 11 -5.46 5.67 2.44
C GLY A 11 -6.38 6.15 3.60
N LYS A 12 -7.46 6.87 3.35
CA LYS A 12 -8.23 7.57 4.42
C LYS A 12 -9.33 6.74 5.11
N ARG A 13 -9.52 5.46 4.75
CA ARG A 13 -10.61 4.64 5.34
C ARG A 13 -10.32 4.19 6.77
N LEU A 14 -9.05 4.09 7.14
CA LEU A 14 -8.61 3.76 8.50
C LEU A 14 -7.92 4.94 9.18
N TRP A 15 -8.35 6.16 8.84
CA TRP A 15 -7.90 7.35 9.56
C TRP A 15 -8.18 7.19 11.07
N PRO A 16 -7.26 7.59 11.98
CA PRO A 16 -6.04 8.36 11.76
C PRO A 16 -4.78 7.50 11.52
N LEU A 17 -4.86 6.17 11.48
CA LEU A 17 -3.70 5.33 11.25
C LEU A 17 -3.23 5.38 9.79
N SER A 18 -4.15 5.62 8.85
CA SER A 18 -3.86 5.66 7.43
C SER A 18 -4.02 7.05 6.82
N ASN A 19 -3.10 7.38 5.91
CA ASN A 19 -3.08 8.59 5.10
C ASN A 19 -2.63 8.28 3.66
N ASN A 20 -2.37 9.30 2.83
CA ASN A 20 -2.00 9.11 1.42
C ASN A 20 -0.64 8.41 1.22
N ALA A 21 0.32 8.62 2.12
CA ALA A 21 1.64 7.98 2.09
C ALA A 21 1.60 6.60 2.76
N ARG A 22 0.84 6.46 3.84
CA ARG A 22 0.66 5.23 4.62
C ARG A 22 -0.77 4.72 4.46
N SER A 23 -1.07 4.14 3.31
CA SER A 23 -2.40 3.54 3.06
C SER A 23 -2.63 2.27 3.88
N LYS A 24 -3.89 1.82 4.01
CA LYS A 24 -4.32 0.70 4.87
C LYS A 24 -3.46 -0.57 4.73
N GLN A 25 -3.05 -0.91 3.51
CA GLN A 25 -2.28 -2.11 3.21
C GLN A 25 -0.87 -2.12 3.81
N PHE A 26 -0.38 -0.96 4.28
CA PHE A 26 0.93 -0.82 4.93
C PHE A 26 0.85 -0.74 6.46
N LEU A 27 -0.35 -0.80 7.05
CA LEU A 27 -0.51 -0.77 8.51
C LEU A 27 -0.14 -2.15 9.10
N PRO A 28 0.83 -2.24 10.03
CA PRO A 28 1.23 -3.50 10.66
C PRO A 28 0.24 -3.86 11.78
N LEU A 29 -0.97 -4.24 11.41
CA LEU A 29 -2.07 -4.57 12.34
C LEU A 29 -2.42 -6.04 12.38
N LEU A 30 -1.83 -6.86 11.50
CA LEU A 30 -2.08 -8.30 11.46
C LEU A 30 -0.95 -9.04 12.17
N GLU A 31 -1.32 -10.02 12.98
CA GLU A 31 -0.36 -10.82 13.75
C GLU A 31 -0.02 -12.10 13.01
N LYS A 32 1.27 -12.42 12.94
CA LYS A 32 1.78 -13.70 12.46
C LYS A 32 1.69 -14.75 13.58
N GLU A 33 1.85 -16.02 13.22
CA GLU A 33 1.88 -17.14 14.20
C GLU A 33 2.98 -16.99 15.28
N ASN A 34 4.06 -16.27 14.98
CA ASN A 34 5.15 -16.02 15.93
C ASN A 34 4.93 -14.77 16.81
N GLY A 35 3.77 -14.10 16.71
CA GLY A 35 3.44 -12.89 17.47
C GLY A 35 3.97 -11.59 16.87
N GLU A 36 4.73 -11.64 15.76
CA GLU A 36 5.17 -10.41 15.07
C GLU A 36 4.02 -9.78 14.27
N MET A 37 3.96 -8.46 14.29
CA MET A 37 2.99 -7.72 13.50
C MET A 37 3.46 -7.57 12.05
N GLU A 38 2.55 -7.77 11.12
CA GLU A 38 2.79 -7.56 9.68
C GLU A 38 1.70 -6.69 9.05
N SER A 39 2.03 -6.03 7.96
CA SER A 39 1.05 -5.33 7.12
C SER A 39 0.40 -6.29 6.12
N MET A 40 -0.75 -5.88 5.55
CA MET A 40 -1.43 -6.69 4.52
C MET A 40 -0.53 -7.01 3.34
N VAL A 41 0.24 -6.04 2.84
CA VAL A 41 1.14 -6.25 1.71
C VAL A 41 2.29 -7.20 2.06
N GLN A 42 2.82 -7.13 3.29
CA GLN A 42 3.84 -8.09 3.77
C GLN A 42 3.25 -9.50 3.86
N ARG A 43 2.02 -9.64 4.37
CA ARG A 43 1.29 -10.91 4.44
C ARG A 43 1.07 -11.52 3.07
N VAL A 44 0.55 -10.76 2.10
CA VAL A 44 0.30 -11.23 0.73
C VAL A 44 1.60 -11.70 0.06
N VAL A 45 2.69 -10.93 0.17
CA VAL A 45 3.99 -11.33 -0.40
C VAL A 45 4.51 -12.60 0.28
N ARG A 46 4.43 -12.71 1.60
CA ARG A 46 4.83 -13.91 2.34
C ARG A 46 4.02 -15.13 1.93
N GLN A 47 2.69 -15.04 1.91
CA GLN A 47 1.79 -16.13 1.54
C GLN A 47 1.99 -16.59 0.08
N ALA A 48 2.24 -15.67 -0.86
CA ALA A 48 2.56 -16.03 -2.24
C ALA A 48 3.86 -16.84 -2.34
N GLN A 49 4.87 -16.49 -1.52
CA GLN A 49 6.13 -17.23 -1.45
C GLN A 49 5.98 -18.57 -0.73
N GLU A 50 5.23 -18.65 0.37
CA GLU A 50 4.94 -19.89 1.11
C GLU A 50 4.16 -20.89 0.27
N ALA A 51 3.24 -20.42 -0.58
CA ALA A 51 2.52 -21.24 -1.56
C ALA A 51 3.41 -21.67 -2.75
N ASN A 52 4.69 -21.28 -2.79
CA ASN A 52 5.59 -21.46 -3.92
C ASN A 52 5.00 -20.97 -5.25
N LEU A 53 4.22 -19.90 -5.21
CA LEU A 53 3.55 -19.38 -6.40
C LEU A 53 4.58 -18.73 -7.33
N THR A 54 5.32 -17.73 -6.84
CA THR A 54 6.43 -17.05 -7.54
C THR A 54 7.25 -16.18 -6.62
N ASN A 55 8.51 -15.89 -7.04
CA ASN A 55 9.34 -14.82 -6.47
C ASN A 55 9.37 -13.57 -7.37
N ASP A 56 8.82 -13.65 -8.57
CA ASP A 56 8.75 -12.54 -9.53
C ASP A 56 7.50 -11.68 -9.26
N ILE A 57 7.60 -10.83 -8.24
CA ILE A 57 6.51 -9.96 -7.78
C ILE A 57 6.79 -8.52 -8.20
N THR A 58 5.84 -7.90 -8.90
CA THR A 58 5.86 -6.48 -9.28
C THR A 58 4.71 -5.76 -8.61
N LEU A 59 4.99 -4.68 -7.87
CA LEU A 59 3.98 -3.88 -7.19
C LEU A 59 3.72 -2.60 -7.98
N ALA A 60 2.48 -2.44 -8.46
CA ALA A 60 2.02 -1.23 -9.16
C ALA A 60 1.41 -0.26 -8.14
N THR A 61 1.93 0.97 -8.08
CA THR A 61 1.60 1.93 -7.04
C THR A 61 1.79 3.38 -7.49
N ASN A 62 1.52 4.34 -6.62
CA ASN A 62 1.86 5.76 -6.84
C ASN A 62 3.20 6.13 -6.16
N ALA A 63 3.80 7.24 -6.59
CA ALA A 63 5.11 7.66 -6.11
C ALA A 63 5.18 7.92 -4.59
N SER A 64 4.06 8.35 -3.96
CA SER A 64 4.04 8.64 -2.51
C SER A 64 4.20 7.39 -1.62
N GLN A 65 4.00 6.19 -2.18
CA GLN A 65 4.12 4.92 -1.45
C GLN A 65 5.47 4.22 -1.65
N LEU A 66 6.34 4.75 -2.51
CA LEU A 66 7.61 4.10 -2.86
C LEU A 66 8.50 3.87 -1.62
N ASP A 67 8.62 4.87 -0.76
CA ASP A 67 9.47 4.79 0.41
C ASP A 67 9.01 3.73 1.42
N ILE A 68 7.70 3.65 1.71
CA ILE A 68 7.15 2.66 2.62
C ILE A 68 7.24 1.24 2.06
N ILE A 69 7.07 1.06 0.74
CA ILE A 69 7.27 -0.23 0.07
C ILE A 69 8.73 -0.68 0.21
N GLN A 70 9.68 0.19 -0.07
CA GLN A 70 11.09 -0.12 0.09
C GLN A 70 11.47 -0.40 1.54
N ASN A 71 10.84 0.29 2.50
CA ASN A 71 11.04 0.06 3.92
C ASN A 71 10.52 -1.33 4.36
N GLN A 72 9.32 -1.72 3.94
CA GLN A 72 8.64 -2.94 4.39
C GLN A 72 9.01 -4.19 3.59
N LEU A 73 9.22 -4.05 2.27
CA LEU A 73 9.45 -5.17 1.35
C LEU A 73 10.89 -5.24 0.82
N GLY A 74 11.63 -4.12 0.80
CA GLY A 74 13.00 -4.07 0.29
C GLY A 74 13.07 -4.51 -1.17
N GLU A 75 14.02 -5.42 -1.47
CA GLU A 75 14.26 -5.97 -2.81
C GLU A 75 13.39 -7.19 -3.16
N ARG A 76 12.48 -7.59 -2.27
CA ARG A 76 11.59 -8.73 -2.51
C ARG A 76 10.59 -8.51 -3.64
N VAL A 77 10.39 -7.26 -4.04
CA VAL A 77 9.46 -6.86 -5.09
C VAL A 77 10.08 -5.83 -6.03
N SER A 78 9.74 -5.90 -7.31
CA SER A 78 9.95 -4.78 -8.23
C SER A 78 8.82 -3.76 -8.05
N VAL A 79 9.07 -2.48 -8.32
CA VAL A 79 8.06 -1.44 -8.16
C VAL A 79 7.87 -0.67 -9.47
N VAL A 80 6.62 -0.51 -9.88
CA VAL A 80 6.19 0.33 -11.00
C VAL A 80 5.35 1.46 -10.47
N THR A 81 5.79 2.72 -10.66
CA THR A 81 5.08 3.89 -10.18
C THR A 81 4.26 4.55 -11.29
N GLU A 82 2.97 4.70 -11.05
CA GLU A 82 2.07 5.46 -11.90
C GLU A 82 2.41 6.96 -11.82
N PRO A 83 2.42 7.69 -12.96
CA PRO A 83 2.57 9.15 -12.94
C PRO A 83 1.39 9.88 -12.28
N GLU A 84 0.19 9.35 -12.44
CA GLU A 84 -1.06 9.86 -11.86
C GLU A 84 -2.08 8.74 -11.63
N ARG A 85 -3.09 8.99 -10.79
CA ARG A 85 -4.14 8.00 -10.51
C ARG A 85 -5.19 7.97 -11.63
N ARG A 86 -5.33 6.83 -12.32
CA ARG A 86 -6.27 6.65 -13.46
C ARG A 86 -7.10 5.37 -13.40
N ASP A 87 -7.34 4.81 -12.21
CA ASP A 87 -8.02 3.51 -12.02
C ASP A 87 -7.14 2.30 -12.41
N THR A 88 -7.72 1.07 -12.36
CA THR A 88 -6.94 -0.17 -12.42
C THR A 88 -6.45 -0.54 -13.82
N PHE A 89 -7.20 -0.23 -14.90
CA PHE A 89 -6.74 -0.56 -16.25
C PHE A 89 -5.41 0.10 -16.62
N PRO A 90 -5.21 1.41 -16.47
CA PRO A 90 -3.93 2.04 -16.78
C PRO A 90 -2.77 1.53 -15.92
N ALA A 91 -3.02 1.26 -14.63
CA ALA A 91 -2.00 0.69 -13.73
C ALA A 91 -1.52 -0.67 -14.22
N ILE A 92 -2.46 -1.53 -14.62
CA ILE A 92 -2.18 -2.86 -15.18
C ILE A 92 -1.48 -2.76 -16.54
N ALA A 93 -1.93 -1.86 -17.41
CA ALA A 93 -1.32 -1.63 -18.72
C ALA A 93 0.15 -1.16 -18.57
N LEU A 94 0.42 -0.27 -17.63
CA LEU A 94 1.78 0.19 -17.34
C LEU A 94 2.65 -0.93 -16.77
N ALA A 95 2.12 -1.73 -15.82
CA ALA A 95 2.85 -2.84 -15.24
C ALA A 95 3.14 -3.95 -16.27
N ALA A 96 2.18 -4.28 -17.16
CA ALA A 96 2.39 -5.21 -18.26
C ALA A 96 3.46 -4.69 -19.24
N SER A 97 3.43 -3.39 -19.56
CA SER A 97 4.45 -2.75 -20.40
C SER A 97 5.83 -2.81 -19.73
N TYR A 98 5.92 -2.66 -18.41
CA TYR A 98 7.17 -2.84 -17.66
C TYR A 98 7.70 -4.28 -17.79
N LEU A 99 6.84 -5.27 -17.63
CA LEU A 99 7.23 -6.67 -17.80
C LEU A 99 7.75 -6.92 -19.23
N LYS A 100 7.05 -6.42 -20.25
CA LYS A 100 7.42 -6.65 -21.65
C LYS A 100 8.64 -5.86 -22.09
N LEU A 101 8.67 -4.55 -21.80
CA LEU A 101 9.64 -3.62 -22.43
C LEU A 101 10.87 -3.36 -21.55
N LYS A 102 10.83 -3.68 -20.25
CA LYS A 102 11.96 -3.46 -19.34
C LYS A 102 12.48 -4.73 -18.69
N LYS A 103 11.61 -5.68 -18.32
CA LYS A 103 12.01 -7.02 -17.85
C LYS A 103 12.18 -8.02 -18.99
N GLU A 104 11.80 -7.66 -20.22
CA GLU A 104 11.93 -8.48 -21.44
C GLU A 104 11.23 -9.83 -21.35
N CYS A 105 10.12 -9.91 -20.59
CA CYS A 105 9.32 -11.13 -20.48
C CYS A 105 8.70 -11.51 -21.82
N GLU A 106 8.58 -12.81 -22.09
CA GLU A 106 7.99 -13.32 -23.32
C GLU A 106 6.47 -13.13 -23.38
N ASP A 107 5.89 -13.14 -24.59
CA ASP A 107 4.44 -12.93 -24.79
C ASP A 107 3.59 -14.08 -24.23
N ASP A 108 4.15 -15.29 -24.12
CA ASP A 108 3.50 -16.47 -23.54
C ASP A 108 3.63 -16.56 -22.01
N GLU A 109 4.42 -15.69 -21.39
CA GLU A 109 4.54 -15.62 -19.94
C GLU A 109 3.18 -15.36 -19.28
N VAL A 110 2.82 -16.20 -18.29
CA VAL A 110 1.58 -16.02 -17.54
C VAL A 110 1.75 -14.88 -16.54
N VAL A 111 0.83 -13.94 -16.57
CA VAL A 111 0.74 -12.82 -15.64
C VAL A 111 -0.51 -12.97 -14.79
N VAL A 112 -0.35 -12.87 -13.49
CA VAL A 112 -1.45 -12.78 -12.53
C VAL A 112 -1.50 -11.38 -11.96
N ILE A 113 -2.69 -10.82 -11.88
CA ILE A 113 -2.96 -9.54 -11.23
C ILE A 113 -3.85 -9.78 -10.03
N MET A 114 -3.53 -9.16 -8.90
CA MET A 114 -4.38 -9.18 -7.72
C MET A 114 -4.21 -7.90 -6.88
N PRO A 115 -5.19 -7.52 -6.06
CA PRO A 115 -4.99 -6.47 -5.05
C PRO A 115 -3.98 -6.93 -4.00
N CYS A 116 -3.30 -5.98 -3.34
CA CYS A 116 -2.29 -6.27 -2.32
C CYS A 116 -2.85 -6.31 -0.88
N ASP A 117 -4.17 -6.27 -0.74
CA ASP A 117 -4.85 -6.07 0.54
C ASP A 117 -5.99 -7.06 0.88
N PRO A 118 -6.12 -8.24 0.22
CA PRO A 118 -7.10 -9.22 0.68
C PRO A 118 -6.62 -9.89 1.97
N TYR A 119 -7.54 -10.08 2.90
CA TYR A 119 -7.32 -10.98 4.03
C TYR A 119 -7.84 -12.36 3.66
N THR A 120 -6.95 -13.33 3.62
CA THR A 120 -7.26 -14.67 3.10
C THR A 120 -6.27 -15.70 3.64
N GLU A 121 -6.56 -16.96 3.38
CA GLU A 121 -5.76 -18.14 3.74
C GLU A 121 -4.86 -18.62 2.58
N LEU A 122 -3.98 -19.58 2.84
CA LEU A 122 -3.02 -20.09 1.85
C LEU A 122 -3.70 -20.74 0.64
N GLU A 123 -4.88 -21.35 0.81
CA GLU A 123 -5.68 -21.96 -0.28
C GLU A 123 -6.07 -20.95 -1.39
N TYR A 124 -6.13 -19.66 -1.05
CA TYR A 124 -6.32 -18.61 -2.04
C TYR A 124 -5.17 -18.59 -3.07
N PHE A 125 -3.94 -18.73 -2.62
CA PHE A 125 -2.75 -18.75 -3.49
C PHE A 125 -2.65 -20.07 -4.27
N HIS A 126 -3.09 -21.19 -3.70
CA HIS A 126 -3.23 -22.45 -4.45
C HIS A 126 -4.31 -22.34 -5.53
N THR A 127 -5.37 -21.57 -5.28
CA THR A 127 -6.39 -21.26 -6.31
C THR A 127 -5.79 -20.44 -7.44
N ILE A 128 -4.91 -19.46 -7.15
CA ILE A 128 -4.16 -18.72 -8.17
C ILE A 128 -3.29 -19.67 -9.00
N ALA A 129 -2.63 -20.64 -8.38
CA ALA A 129 -1.86 -21.64 -9.13
C ALA A 129 -2.75 -22.42 -10.13
N ARG A 130 -4.00 -22.79 -9.74
CA ARG A 130 -4.97 -23.40 -10.65
C ARG A 130 -5.39 -22.47 -11.80
N MET A 131 -5.49 -21.16 -11.54
CA MET A 131 -5.75 -20.16 -12.60
C MET A 131 -4.60 -20.12 -13.61
N VAL A 132 -3.35 -20.14 -13.13
CA VAL A 132 -2.15 -20.21 -13.98
C VAL A 132 -2.19 -21.45 -14.88
N GLU A 133 -2.49 -22.63 -14.31
CA GLU A 133 -2.63 -23.87 -15.11
C GLU A 133 -3.72 -23.74 -16.21
N CYS A 134 -4.84 -23.06 -15.94
CA CYS A 134 -5.88 -22.84 -16.94
C CYS A 134 -5.36 -21.99 -18.12
N VAL A 135 -4.59 -20.92 -17.84
CA VAL A 135 -3.96 -20.09 -18.88
C VAL A 135 -2.92 -20.89 -19.68
N GLU A 136 -2.05 -21.65 -19.00
CA GLU A 136 -1.03 -22.49 -19.65
C GLU A 136 -1.64 -23.54 -20.59
N LYS A 137 -2.77 -24.13 -20.18
CA LYS A 137 -3.53 -25.12 -20.97
C LYS A 137 -4.44 -24.47 -22.03
N ASN A 138 -4.41 -23.15 -22.20
CA ASN A 138 -5.26 -22.37 -23.12
C ASN A 138 -6.76 -22.65 -22.94
N VAL A 139 -7.22 -22.76 -21.69
CA VAL A 139 -8.65 -22.94 -21.38
C VAL A 139 -9.45 -21.68 -21.76
N ALA A 140 -8.88 -20.49 -21.48
CA ALA A 140 -9.41 -19.19 -21.84
C ALA A 140 -8.29 -18.15 -21.93
N ASP A 141 -8.53 -17.03 -22.61
CA ASP A 141 -7.59 -15.93 -22.73
C ASP A 141 -7.48 -15.13 -21.40
N LEU A 142 -8.61 -15.05 -20.68
CA LEU A 142 -8.72 -14.42 -19.37
C LEU A 142 -9.31 -15.42 -18.37
N VAL A 143 -8.58 -15.65 -17.26
CA VAL A 143 -9.06 -16.49 -16.16
C VAL A 143 -9.18 -15.62 -14.92
N LEU A 144 -10.32 -15.69 -14.24
CA LEU A 144 -10.56 -14.93 -13.02
C LEU A 144 -10.90 -15.83 -11.83
N MET A 145 -10.69 -15.32 -10.62
CA MET A 145 -11.09 -15.99 -9.38
C MET A 145 -12.52 -15.64 -9.05
N GLY A 146 -13.36 -16.66 -8.88
CA GLY A 146 -14.74 -16.52 -8.43
C GLY A 146 -14.86 -16.77 -6.94
N ILE A 147 -15.25 -15.75 -6.18
CA ILE A 147 -15.53 -15.87 -4.74
C ILE A 147 -16.99 -16.26 -4.56
N LYS A 148 -17.24 -17.26 -3.71
CA LYS A 148 -18.62 -17.66 -3.41
C LYS A 148 -19.37 -16.55 -2.69
N PRO A 149 -20.46 -16.01 -3.24
CA PRO A 149 -21.23 -14.94 -2.61
C PRO A 149 -21.93 -15.39 -1.33
N THR A 150 -21.98 -14.50 -0.35
CA THR A 150 -22.70 -14.72 0.92
C THR A 150 -23.94 -13.83 1.05
N TYR A 151 -24.06 -12.79 0.22
CA TYR A 151 -25.22 -11.87 0.18
C TYR A 151 -25.26 -11.12 -1.17
N PRO A 152 -26.41 -10.53 -1.58
CA PRO A 152 -26.48 -9.70 -2.77
C PRO A 152 -25.77 -8.36 -2.50
N SER A 153 -24.68 -8.09 -3.22
CA SER A 153 -23.87 -6.88 -3.06
C SER A 153 -23.87 -6.03 -4.33
N ALA A 154 -24.11 -4.75 -4.21
CA ALA A 154 -23.89 -3.78 -5.30
C ALA A 154 -22.44 -3.27 -5.39
N LYS A 155 -21.52 -3.80 -4.52
CA LYS A 155 -20.13 -3.35 -4.45
C LYS A 155 -19.17 -4.18 -5.32
N TYR A 156 -19.57 -5.38 -5.75
CA TYR A 156 -18.74 -6.35 -6.47
C TYR A 156 -19.26 -6.61 -7.88
N GLY A 157 -18.37 -7.05 -8.75
CA GLY A 157 -18.71 -7.66 -10.04
C GLY A 157 -19.21 -9.08 -9.85
N TYR A 158 -20.01 -9.56 -10.78
CA TYR A 158 -20.61 -10.92 -10.79
C TYR A 158 -20.24 -11.66 -12.05
N VAL A 159 -19.93 -12.94 -11.88
CA VAL A 159 -19.56 -13.85 -12.96
C VAL A 159 -20.51 -15.03 -12.98
N VAL A 160 -21.28 -15.16 -14.05
CA VAL A 160 -22.22 -16.27 -14.27
C VAL A 160 -21.57 -17.30 -15.17
N PRO A 161 -21.34 -18.54 -14.75
CA PRO A 161 -20.82 -19.61 -15.60
C PRO A 161 -21.92 -20.23 -16.48
N PHE A 162 -21.52 -20.93 -17.54
CA PHE A 162 -22.45 -21.73 -18.37
C PHE A 162 -22.94 -22.99 -17.64
N ALA A 163 -22.07 -23.64 -16.88
CA ALA A 163 -22.38 -24.84 -16.13
C ALA A 163 -21.42 -24.98 -14.94
N GLU A 164 -21.80 -25.72 -13.92
CA GLU A 164 -20.94 -26.05 -12.81
C GLU A 164 -19.76 -26.94 -13.24
N GLY A 165 -18.61 -26.75 -12.62
CA GLY A 165 -17.40 -27.51 -12.83
C GLY A 165 -16.48 -27.40 -11.62
N GLU A 166 -15.80 -28.50 -11.29
CA GLU A 166 -14.98 -28.57 -10.06
C GLU A 166 -13.69 -27.73 -10.13
N LYS A 167 -13.03 -27.70 -11.29
CA LYS A 167 -11.72 -27.06 -11.42
C LYS A 167 -11.79 -25.66 -11.99
N TYR A 168 -12.59 -25.47 -13.01
CA TYR A 168 -12.88 -24.18 -13.64
C TYR A 168 -14.22 -24.27 -14.37
N GLN A 169 -14.78 -23.12 -14.71
CA GLN A 169 -16.05 -22.99 -15.42
C GLN A 169 -15.90 -21.94 -16.50
N ILE A 170 -16.47 -22.17 -17.68
CA ILE A 170 -16.49 -21.18 -18.77
C ILE A 170 -17.55 -20.13 -18.42
N VAL A 171 -17.19 -18.87 -18.55
CA VAL A 171 -18.05 -17.73 -18.19
C VAL A 171 -19.04 -17.43 -19.31
N LYS A 172 -20.32 -17.35 -18.95
CA LYS A 172 -21.42 -16.93 -19.82
C LYS A 172 -21.57 -15.43 -19.85
N ARG A 173 -21.42 -14.77 -18.68
CA ARG A 173 -21.68 -13.34 -18.53
C ARG A 173 -20.87 -12.79 -17.34
N PHE A 174 -20.33 -11.60 -17.54
CA PHE A 174 -19.76 -10.75 -16.48
C PHE A 174 -20.66 -9.52 -16.31
N THR A 175 -20.87 -9.04 -15.08
CA THR A 175 -21.64 -7.84 -14.76
C THR A 175 -20.99 -7.10 -13.62
N GLU A 176 -20.44 -5.91 -13.87
CA GLU A 176 -19.77 -5.11 -12.86
C GLU A 176 -20.79 -4.29 -12.06
N LYS A 177 -20.73 -4.38 -10.74
CA LYS A 177 -21.49 -3.58 -9.75
C LYS A 177 -22.98 -3.40 -10.10
N PRO A 178 -23.76 -4.49 -10.22
CA PRO A 178 -25.19 -4.39 -10.47
C PRO A 178 -25.92 -3.73 -9.29
N ASP A 179 -27.17 -3.31 -9.50
CA ASP A 179 -28.06 -2.97 -8.39
C ASP A 179 -28.45 -4.22 -7.58
N VAL A 180 -28.94 -4.03 -6.35
CA VAL A 180 -29.28 -5.16 -5.44
C VAL A 180 -30.30 -6.13 -6.05
N PRO A 181 -31.40 -5.68 -6.70
CA PRO A 181 -32.36 -6.59 -7.35
C PRO A 181 -31.73 -7.42 -8.49
N THR A 182 -30.79 -6.85 -9.22
CA THR A 182 -30.03 -7.59 -10.26
C THR A 182 -29.06 -8.57 -9.62
N ALA A 183 -28.38 -8.17 -8.54
CA ALA A 183 -27.48 -9.04 -7.78
C ALA A 183 -28.21 -10.28 -7.24
N GLU A 184 -29.43 -10.13 -6.69
CA GLU A 184 -30.26 -11.25 -6.23
C GLU A 184 -30.52 -12.26 -7.35
N LYS A 185 -30.91 -11.81 -8.55
CA LYS A 185 -31.11 -12.68 -9.71
C LYS A 185 -29.84 -13.40 -10.15
N LEU A 186 -28.69 -12.68 -10.12
CA LEU A 186 -27.41 -13.28 -10.46
C LEU A 186 -27.02 -14.40 -9.48
N LEU A 187 -27.33 -14.25 -8.18
CA LEU A 187 -27.13 -15.30 -7.19
C LEU A 187 -28.01 -16.54 -7.47
N GLU A 188 -29.24 -16.35 -7.87
CA GLU A 188 -30.13 -17.45 -8.28
C GLU A 188 -29.60 -18.20 -9.52
N GLU A 189 -28.86 -17.52 -10.43
CA GLU A 189 -28.18 -18.11 -11.57
C GLU A 189 -26.84 -18.81 -11.21
N GLY A 190 -26.44 -18.85 -9.92
CA GLY A 190 -25.21 -19.47 -9.47
C GLY A 190 -23.96 -18.61 -9.72
N ALA A 191 -24.10 -17.28 -9.77
CA ALA A 191 -22.98 -16.37 -9.99
C ALA A 191 -21.98 -16.38 -8.81
N TYR A 192 -20.71 -16.14 -9.14
CA TYR A 192 -19.64 -15.82 -8.20
C TYR A 192 -19.41 -14.31 -8.16
N TRP A 193 -18.90 -13.79 -7.04
CA TRP A 193 -18.29 -12.46 -7.05
C TRP A 193 -16.96 -12.50 -7.79
N ASN A 194 -16.68 -11.46 -8.54
CA ASN A 194 -15.34 -11.21 -9.08
C ASN A 194 -14.39 -10.86 -7.93
N GLY A 195 -13.41 -11.71 -7.69
CA GLY A 195 -12.40 -11.54 -6.63
C GLY A 195 -11.33 -10.49 -6.93
N GLY A 196 -11.39 -9.84 -8.13
CA GLY A 196 -10.38 -8.87 -8.55
C GLY A 196 -9.03 -9.52 -8.87
N VAL A 197 -8.99 -10.83 -9.06
CA VAL A 197 -7.80 -11.59 -9.45
C VAL A 197 -7.98 -12.09 -10.86
N PHE A 198 -7.01 -11.79 -11.72
CA PHE A 198 -7.04 -12.13 -13.13
C PHE A 198 -5.71 -12.77 -13.55
N ALA A 199 -5.79 -13.80 -14.39
CA ALA A 199 -4.63 -14.43 -15.00
C ALA A 199 -4.79 -14.45 -16.52
N PHE A 200 -3.72 -14.14 -17.24
CA PHE A 200 -3.69 -14.09 -18.71
C PHE A 200 -2.24 -14.20 -19.21
N ARG A 201 -2.04 -14.41 -20.51
CA ARG A 201 -0.72 -14.31 -21.13
C ARG A 201 -0.34 -12.84 -21.33
N LEU A 202 0.93 -12.49 -21.12
CA LEU A 202 1.42 -11.12 -21.29
C LEU A 202 1.07 -10.55 -22.67
N GLY A 203 1.21 -11.36 -23.72
CA GLY A 203 0.86 -10.99 -25.10
C GLY A 203 -0.60 -10.57 -25.28
N TYR A 204 -1.55 -11.20 -24.55
CA TYR A 204 -2.96 -10.80 -24.56
C TYR A 204 -3.12 -9.35 -24.07
N MET A 205 -2.51 -9.03 -22.92
CA MET A 205 -2.58 -7.67 -22.40
C MET A 205 -1.84 -6.66 -23.29
N MET A 206 -0.70 -7.03 -23.85
CA MET A 206 0.05 -6.16 -24.76
C MET A 206 -0.70 -5.88 -26.07
N GLN A 207 -1.54 -6.80 -26.55
CA GLN A 207 -2.45 -6.51 -27.68
C GLN A 207 -3.48 -5.43 -27.32
N ILE A 208 -4.00 -5.45 -26.09
CA ILE A 208 -4.93 -4.42 -25.60
C ILE A 208 -4.20 -3.07 -25.45
N VAL A 209 -3.01 -3.05 -24.85
CA VAL A 209 -2.17 -1.85 -24.73
C VAL A 209 -1.92 -1.21 -26.10
N ARG A 210 -1.60 -2.00 -27.11
CA ARG A 210 -1.32 -1.53 -28.49
C ARG A 210 -2.53 -0.86 -29.18
N LYS A 211 -3.76 -1.08 -28.71
CA LYS A 211 -4.95 -0.35 -29.20
C LYS A 211 -4.93 1.12 -28.81
N TYR A 212 -4.26 1.45 -27.69
CA TYR A 212 -4.17 2.81 -27.17
C TYR A 212 -2.87 3.49 -27.57
N MET A 213 -1.74 2.76 -27.48
CA MET A 213 -0.45 3.29 -27.87
C MET A 213 0.49 2.19 -28.36
N LYS A 214 1.37 2.58 -29.27
CA LYS A 214 2.53 1.77 -29.67
C LYS A 214 3.77 2.42 -29.07
N SER A 215 4.38 1.74 -28.10
CA SER A 215 5.59 2.20 -27.43
C SER A 215 6.72 1.20 -27.66
N GLU A 216 7.92 1.71 -27.85
CA GLU A 216 9.13 0.91 -28.02
C GLU A 216 9.94 0.77 -26.72
N SER A 217 9.63 1.60 -25.70
CA SER A 217 10.26 1.55 -24.39
C SER A 217 9.23 1.73 -23.27
N PHE A 218 9.57 1.26 -22.08
CA PHE A 218 8.77 1.47 -20.88
C PHE A 218 8.66 2.96 -20.51
N GLU A 219 9.76 3.69 -20.68
CA GLU A 219 9.84 5.13 -20.40
C GLU A 219 8.88 5.92 -21.29
N ASP A 220 8.76 5.56 -22.60
CA ASP A 220 7.78 6.16 -23.52
C ASP A 220 6.34 5.85 -23.06
N THR A 221 6.04 4.58 -22.72
CA THR A 221 4.71 4.22 -22.18
C THR A 221 4.37 5.02 -20.94
N ARG A 222 5.33 5.19 -20.03
CA ARG A 222 5.14 5.93 -18.78
C ARG A 222 4.96 7.43 -19.03
N ALA A 223 5.69 8.03 -19.96
CA ALA A 223 5.55 9.44 -20.32
C ALA A 223 4.18 9.75 -20.94
N ARG A 224 3.63 8.80 -21.69
CA ARG A 224 2.33 8.88 -22.37
C ARG A 224 1.18 8.24 -21.58
N TYR A 225 1.35 7.98 -20.31
CA TYR A 225 0.39 7.28 -19.45
C TYR A 225 -1.00 7.89 -19.45
N SER A 226 -1.13 9.22 -19.61
CA SER A 226 -2.39 9.94 -19.69
C SER A 226 -3.24 9.62 -20.93
N GLU A 227 -2.68 8.97 -21.97
CA GLU A 227 -3.41 8.52 -23.14
C GLU A 227 -4.28 7.28 -22.84
N PHE A 228 -3.99 6.52 -21.79
CA PHE A 228 -4.90 5.47 -21.35
C PHE A 228 -6.19 6.05 -20.77
N PRO A 229 -7.36 5.46 -21.05
CA PRO A 229 -8.62 5.91 -20.47
C PRO A 229 -8.63 5.72 -18.96
N LYS A 230 -9.25 6.64 -18.23
CA LYS A 230 -9.45 6.52 -16.78
C LYS A 230 -10.63 5.58 -16.50
N ILE A 231 -10.37 4.28 -16.44
CA ILE A 231 -11.37 3.22 -16.32
C ILE A 231 -10.81 2.01 -15.57
N SER A 232 -11.66 1.19 -14.95
CA SER A 232 -11.23 -0.05 -14.33
C SER A 232 -10.94 -1.15 -15.37
N PHE A 233 -10.11 -2.11 -14.98
CA PHE A 233 -9.81 -3.30 -15.78
C PHE A 233 -11.07 -4.15 -16.01
N ASP A 234 -11.97 -4.17 -15.04
CA ASP A 234 -13.23 -4.89 -15.13
C ASP A 234 -14.08 -4.40 -16.32
N TYR A 235 -14.27 -3.08 -16.43
CA TYR A 235 -15.03 -2.48 -17.54
C TYR A 235 -14.29 -2.48 -18.88
N GLU A 236 -12.94 -2.27 -18.84
CA GLU A 236 -12.20 -2.15 -20.10
C GLU A 236 -11.84 -3.50 -20.71
N VAL A 237 -11.58 -4.50 -19.86
CA VAL A 237 -11.07 -5.80 -20.31
C VAL A 237 -12.05 -6.94 -19.99
N ALA A 238 -12.41 -7.12 -18.70
CA ALA A 238 -13.15 -8.32 -18.29
C ALA A 238 -14.56 -8.41 -18.88
N GLU A 239 -15.30 -7.32 -18.94
CA GLU A 239 -16.64 -7.30 -19.57
C GLU A 239 -16.61 -7.49 -21.09
N LYS A 240 -15.48 -7.13 -21.75
CA LYS A 240 -15.33 -7.19 -23.21
C LYS A 240 -14.62 -8.45 -23.71
N ALA A 241 -14.10 -9.26 -22.79
CA ALA A 241 -13.37 -10.47 -23.13
C ALA A 241 -14.32 -11.55 -23.65
N GLU A 242 -13.97 -12.15 -24.81
CA GLU A 242 -14.77 -13.17 -25.47
C GLU A 242 -14.50 -14.59 -24.92
N SER A 243 -13.30 -14.82 -24.41
CA SER A 243 -12.84 -16.11 -23.90
C SER A 243 -12.47 -15.96 -22.41
N VAL A 244 -13.40 -16.31 -21.52
CA VAL A 244 -13.25 -16.13 -20.07
C VAL A 244 -13.57 -17.43 -19.34
N ALA A 245 -12.72 -17.77 -18.36
CA ALA A 245 -13.01 -18.84 -17.40
C ALA A 245 -12.96 -18.30 -15.96
N VAL A 246 -13.72 -18.92 -15.07
CA VAL A 246 -13.70 -18.67 -13.64
C VAL A 246 -13.19 -19.90 -12.90
N VAL A 247 -12.27 -19.69 -11.94
CA VAL A 247 -11.82 -20.71 -11.01
C VAL A 247 -12.45 -20.40 -9.64
N PRO A 248 -13.35 -21.28 -9.13
CA PRO A 248 -14.01 -21.04 -7.86
C PRO A 248 -13.03 -21.09 -6.67
N PHE A 249 -13.19 -20.14 -5.76
CA PHE A 249 -12.58 -20.14 -4.43
C PHE A 249 -13.68 -20.21 -3.37
N ASN A 250 -13.59 -21.22 -2.50
CA ASN A 250 -14.57 -21.48 -1.46
C ASN A 250 -14.05 -21.21 -0.04
N GLY A 251 -12.83 -20.71 0.08
CA GLY A 251 -12.19 -20.38 1.34
C GLY A 251 -12.60 -19.00 1.89
N GLU A 252 -11.94 -18.60 2.96
CA GLU A 252 -12.17 -17.32 3.60
C GLU A 252 -11.52 -16.18 2.81
N TRP A 253 -12.32 -15.18 2.48
CA TRP A 253 -11.90 -13.97 1.80
C TRP A 253 -12.61 -12.76 2.41
N LYS A 254 -11.85 -11.75 2.84
CA LYS A 254 -12.37 -10.52 3.44
C LYS A 254 -11.66 -9.30 2.90
N ASP A 255 -12.41 -8.24 2.60
CA ASP A 255 -11.86 -6.90 2.38
C ASP A 255 -11.82 -6.17 3.73
N LEU A 256 -10.63 -5.99 4.29
CA LEU A 256 -10.41 -5.21 5.52
C LEU A 256 -10.39 -3.70 5.21
N GLY A 257 -11.37 -3.25 4.44
CA GLY A 257 -11.46 -1.87 3.94
C GLY A 257 -12.02 -0.85 4.92
N THR A 258 -12.57 -1.29 6.04
CA THR A 258 -13.21 -0.44 7.06
C THR A 258 -12.79 -0.85 8.46
N TRP A 259 -12.97 0.03 9.43
CA TRP A 259 -12.72 -0.28 10.84
C TRP A 259 -13.52 -1.49 11.33
N ASN A 260 -14.78 -1.61 10.88
CA ASN A 260 -15.63 -2.74 11.26
C ASN A 260 -15.03 -4.06 10.79
N THR A 261 -14.77 -4.20 9.50
CA THR A 261 -14.19 -5.43 8.92
C THR A 261 -12.78 -5.73 9.42
N LEU A 262 -11.96 -4.71 9.69
CA LEU A 262 -10.62 -4.89 10.24
C LEU A 262 -10.69 -5.41 11.68
N THR A 263 -11.53 -4.81 12.54
CA THR A 263 -11.57 -5.16 13.97
C THR A 263 -12.14 -6.55 14.21
N ASP A 264 -12.89 -7.13 13.27
CA ASP A 264 -13.38 -8.51 13.37
C ASP A 264 -12.24 -9.54 13.18
N GLU A 265 -11.09 -9.13 12.59
CA GLU A 265 -9.93 -9.99 12.32
C GLU A 265 -8.74 -9.72 13.26
N LEU A 266 -8.83 -8.76 14.16
CA LEU A 266 -7.77 -8.49 15.13
C LEU A 266 -7.77 -9.55 16.23
N HIS A 267 -6.63 -10.17 16.49
CA HIS A 267 -6.47 -11.16 17.56
C HIS A 267 -6.63 -10.54 18.97
N HIS A 268 -6.31 -9.26 19.09
CA HIS A 268 -6.39 -8.54 20.36
C HIS A 268 -7.32 -7.33 20.25
N ALA A 269 -8.16 -7.15 21.26
CA ALA A 269 -9.05 -5.98 21.34
C ALA A 269 -8.27 -4.67 21.58
N SER A 270 -7.03 -4.74 22.13
CA SER A 270 -6.16 -3.58 22.30
C SER A 270 -4.79 -3.81 21.64
N ILE A 271 -4.32 -2.82 20.90
CA ILE A 271 -2.99 -2.76 20.28
C ILE A 271 -2.29 -1.49 20.76
N GLY A 272 -1.00 -1.62 21.13
CA GLY A 272 -0.19 -0.50 21.64
C GLY A 272 -0.43 -0.22 23.12
N ASN A 273 -0.07 0.99 23.57
CA ASN A 273 -0.20 1.39 24.98
C ASN A 273 -1.66 1.75 25.33
N ALA A 274 -2.54 0.72 25.39
CA ALA A 274 -3.96 0.90 25.61
C ALA A 274 -4.50 -0.10 26.65
N VAL A 275 -5.45 0.37 27.47
CA VAL A 275 -6.15 -0.43 28.47
C VAL A 275 -7.66 -0.29 28.25
N ILE A 276 -8.35 -1.43 28.12
CA ILE A 276 -9.80 -1.49 28.00
C ILE A 276 -10.38 -1.87 29.36
N GLY A 277 -11.27 -1.02 29.90
CA GLY A 277 -11.96 -1.24 31.16
C GLY A 277 -13.05 -2.33 31.06
N SER A 278 -13.46 -2.84 32.20
CA SER A 278 -14.38 -3.98 32.32
C SER A 278 -15.83 -3.68 31.87
N HIS A 279 -16.19 -2.43 31.68
CA HIS A 279 -17.52 -2.01 31.24
C HIS A 279 -17.61 -1.85 29.70
N CYS A 280 -16.52 -2.16 28.97
CA CYS A 280 -16.53 -2.19 27.53
C CYS A 280 -17.04 -3.51 26.98
N GLU A 281 -17.78 -3.44 25.87
CA GLU A 281 -18.30 -4.61 25.15
C GLU A 281 -17.99 -4.43 23.65
N ASN A 282 -17.43 -5.44 23.00
CA ASN A 282 -17.09 -5.43 21.57
C ASN A 282 -16.36 -4.13 21.12
N THR A 283 -15.43 -3.65 21.96
CA THR A 283 -14.70 -2.39 21.74
C THR A 283 -13.24 -2.69 21.42
N HIS A 284 -12.71 -2.09 20.35
CA HIS A 284 -11.31 -2.22 19.95
C HIS A 284 -10.60 -0.88 20.10
N VAL A 285 -9.36 -0.93 20.60
CA VAL A 285 -8.53 0.24 20.88
C VAL A 285 -7.16 0.05 20.23
N ILE A 286 -6.79 0.92 19.30
CA ILE A 286 -5.48 0.93 18.68
C ILE A 286 -4.78 2.25 19.02
N ASN A 287 -3.67 2.18 19.73
CA ASN A 287 -2.92 3.36 20.18
C ASN A 287 -1.46 3.31 19.68
N GLU A 288 -1.14 4.09 18.67
CA GLU A 288 0.23 4.29 18.19
C GLU A 288 0.98 5.41 18.94
N LEU A 289 0.29 6.13 19.86
CA LEU A 289 0.92 7.14 20.68
C LEU A 289 1.69 6.49 21.85
N GLN A 290 2.69 7.20 22.34
CA GLN A 290 3.40 6.77 23.57
C GLN A 290 2.60 7.08 24.85
N LEU A 291 1.62 7.97 24.76
CA LEU A 291 0.73 8.27 25.88
C LEU A 291 -0.18 7.06 26.16
N PRO A 292 -0.38 6.68 27.44
CA PRO A 292 -1.32 5.62 27.78
C PRO A 292 -2.75 6.05 27.45
N LEU A 293 -3.53 5.13 26.85
CA LEU A 293 -4.93 5.33 26.52
C LEU A 293 -5.78 4.37 27.35
N TYR A 294 -6.67 4.91 28.19
CA TYR A 294 -7.66 4.14 28.95
C TYR A 294 -9.05 4.37 28.38
N VAL A 295 -9.77 3.30 28.11
CA VAL A 295 -11.13 3.33 27.56
C VAL A 295 -12.04 2.48 28.41
N ASP A 296 -13.17 3.02 28.89
CA ASP A 296 -14.18 2.26 29.63
C ASP A 296 -15.60 2.70 29.27
N GLY A 297 -16.56 1.80 29.42
CA GLY A 297 -18.00 2.08 29.24
C GLY A 297 -18.44 2.20 27.77
N LEU A 298 -17.61 1.84 26.78
CA LEU A 298 -17.99 1.84 25.37
C LEU A 298 -18.52 0.47 24.91
N LYS A 299 -19.45 0.52 23.95
CA LYS A 299 -20.06 -0.66 23.35
C LYS A 299 -20.03 -0.56 21.83
N ASP A 300 -19.68 -1.67 21.15
CA ASP A 300 -19.60 -1.77 19.68
C ASP A 300 -18.81 -0.59 19.08
N ALA A 301 -17.63 -0.30 19.61
CA ALA A 301 -16.88 0.89 19.30
C ALA A 301 -15.44 0.60 18.84
N VAL A 302 -14.87 1.56 18.11
CA VAL A 302 -13.45 1.63 17.78
C VAL A 302 -12.88 2.93 18.30
N VAL A 303 -11.75 2.84 18.98
CA VAL A 303 -10.92 3.99 19.36
C VAL A 303 -9.56 3.80 18.72
N ALA A 304 -9.13 4.76 17.90
CA ALA A 304 -7.83 4.75 17.28
C ALA A 304 -7.10 6.08 17.52
N ALA A 305 -5.86 6.00 17.99
CA ALA A 305 -5.02 7.15 18.24
C ALA A 305 -3.68 6.98 17.53
N SER A 306 -3.28 7.98 16.76
CA SER A 306 -2.00 8.07 16.09
C SER A 306 -1.47 9.50 16.15
N PRO A 307 -0.22 9.76 15.74
CA PRO A 307 0.26 11.14 15.60
C PRO A 307 -0.62 12.01 14.69
N ASP A 308 -1.32 11.44 13.71
CA ASP A 308 -2.18 12.17 12.77
C ASP A 308 -3.56 12.51 13.35
N GLY A 309 -3.94 11.96 14.51
CA GLY A 309 -5.21 12.31 15.18
C GLY A 309 -5.79 11.22 16.07
N ILE A 310 -6.99 11.48 16.59
CA ILE A 310 -7.74 10.58 17.45
C ILE A 310 -9.14 10.37 16.85
N PHE A 311 -9.53 9.11 16.76
CA PHE A 311 -10.82 8.66 16.24
C PHE A 311 -11.56 7.86 17.29
N VAL A 312 -12.83 8.21 17.53
CA VAL A 312 -13.74 7.47 18.39
C VAL A 312 -15.07 7.32 17.66
N CYS A 313 -15.50 6.11 17.42
CA CYS A 313 -16.69 5.86 16.61
C CYS A 313 -17.36 4.54 17.00
N ALA A 314 -18.69 4.51 16.95
CA ALA A 314 -19.39 3.23 16.94
C ALA A 314 -19.13 2.49 15.62
N LYS A 315 -18.82 1.19 15.68
CA LYS A 315 -18.41 0.37 14.51
C LYS A 315 -19.34 0.55 13.30
N LYS A 316 -20.64 0.58 13.50
CA LYS A 316 -21.65 0.71 12.44
C LYS A 316 -21.58 1.99 11.60
N TYR A 317 -20.91 3.05 12.10
CA TYR A 317 -20.74 4.32 11.38
C TYR A 317 -19.33 4.47 10.78
N SER A 318 -18.46 3.50 10.99
CA SER A 318 -17.06 3.62 10.57
C SER A 318 -16.86 3.58 9.04
N GLU A 319 -17.82 3.13 8.27
CA GLU A 319 -17.76 3.12 6.79
C GLU A 319 -17.72 4.54 6.18
N ASP A 320 -18.33 5.51 6.85
CA ASP A 320 -18.46 6.91 6.37
C ASP A 320 -17.24 7.79 6.68
N ILE A 321 -16.25 7.28 7.45
CA ILE A 321 -15.08 8.05 7.91
C ILE A 321 -14.36 8.77 6.78
N LYS A 322 -14.19 8.14 5.60
CA LYS A 322 -13.50 8.73 4.46
C LYS A 322 -14.09 10.10 4.07
N LYS A 323 -15.42 10.20 4.01
CA LYS A 323 -16.11 11.46 3.66
C LYS A 323 -15.97 12.49 4.78
N ALA A 324 -16.08 12.03 6.04
CA ALA A 324 -16.01 12.90 7.21
C ALA A 324 -14.64 13.59 7.35
N VAL A 325 -13.54 12.88 7.01
CA VAL A 325 -12.16 13.38 7.15
C VAL A 325 -11.53 13.85 5.84
N GLU A 326 -12.29 13.93 4.74
CA GLU A 326 -11.75 14.31 3.43
C GLU A 326 -11.14 15.72 3.44
N HIS A 327 -11.73 16.62 4.22
CA HIS A 327 -11.28 18.00 4.40
C HIS A 327 -10.10 18.14 5.36
N LEU A 328 -9.77 17.10 6.15
CA LEU A 328 -8.61 17.10 7.01
C LEU A 328 -7.37 16.76 6.17
N THR A 329 -6.54 17.78 5.95
CA THR A 329 -5.31 17.68 5.16
C THR A 329 -4.09 18.19 5.93
N PRO A 330 -3.91 17.81 7.20
CA PRO A 330 -2.71 18.20 7.94
C PRO A 330 -1.48 17.54 7.33
N ARG A 331 -0.30 18.07 7.68
CA ARG A 331 0.97 17.39 7.46
C ARG A 331 0.91 15.99 8.11
N PRO A 332 1.42 14.92 7.46
CA PRO A 332 1.61 13.66 8.13
C PRO A 332 2.57 13.80 9.32
N MET A 333 2.12 13.36 10.50
CA MET A 333 2.92 13.46 11.72
C MET A 333 3.83 12.24 11.94
N TYR A 334 3.68 11.22 11.13
CA TYR A 334 4.53 10.03 11.09
C TYR A 334 4.63 9.50 9.67
N GLU A 335 5.85 9.15 9.24
CA GLU A 335 6.07 8.46 7.97
C GLU A 335 7.19 7.43 8.05
N GLU A 336 7.02 6.37 7.26
CA GLU A 336 8.06 5.40 6.93
C GLU A 336 8.75 5.82 5.63
N ARG A 337 10.07 5.97 5.69
CA ARG A 337 10.93 6.30 4.56
C ARG A 337 11.86 5.12 4.25
N ARG A 338 12.41 5.05 3.04
CA ARG A 338 13.38 4.00 2.65
C ARG A 338 14.61 3.89 3.58
N TRP A 339 14.93 4.96 4.29
CA TRP A 339 16.06 5.01 5.22
C TRP A 339 15.68 4.73 6.68
N GLY A 340 14.39 4.75 7.00
CA GLY A 340 13.91 4.56 8.37
C GLY A 340 12.55 5.19 8.60
N THR A 341 12.38 5.91 9.70
CA THR A 341 11.11 6.54 10.08
C THR A 341 11.33 7.94 10.62
N TYR A 342 10.32 8.79 10.54
CA TYR A 342 10.27 9.99 11.37
C TYR A 342 8.89 10.17 12.01
N ARG A 343 8.90 10.88 13.12
CA ARG A 343 7.71 11.34 13.84
C ARG A 343 7.87 12.82 14.15
N VAL A 344 6.87 13.63 13.81
CA VAL A 344 6.78 15.03 14.24
C VAL A 344 6.44 15.08 15.72
N ILE A 345 7.21 15.84 16.48
CA ILE A 345 7.02 16.06 17.93
C ILE A 345 6.29 17.37 18.16
N ASP A 346 6.67 18.43 17.43
CA ASP A 346 6.11 19.77 17.51
C ASP A 346 6.06 20.42 16.13
N ASP A 347 5.03 21.19 15.85
CA ASP A 347 4.82 21.94 14.62
C ASP A 347 4.13 23.27 15.00
N SER A 348 4.91 24.35 15.14
CA SER A 348 4.49 25.59 15.74
C SER A 348 4.78 26.81 14.89
N GLU A 349 3.74 27.60 14.61
CA GLU A 349 3.85 28.91 13.98
C GLU A 349 3.86 30.01 15.06
N TYR A 350 4.77 30.97 14.92
CA TYR A 350 4.93 32.08 15.87
C TYR A 350 4.33 33.37 15.33
N ALA A 351 4.04 34.28 16.24
CA ALA A 351 3.38 35.55 15.92
C ALA A 351 4.18 36.48 14.99
N ASP A 352 5.48 36.33 14.90
CA ASP A 352 6.38 37.02 13.98
C ASP A 352 6.44 36.40 12.56
N GLY A 353 5.66 35.35 12.33
CA GLY A 353 5.62 34.64 11.08
C GLY A 353 6.71 33.54 10.92
N ASN A 354 7.54 33.35 11.94
CA ASN A 354 8.48 32.26 11.97
C ASN A 354 7.77 30.92 12.24
N HIS A 355 8.35 29.82 11.79
CA HIS A 355 7.81 28.47 11.95
C HIS A 355 8.90 27.55 12.46
N SER A 356 8.60 26.69 13.43
CA SER A 356 9.48 25.61 13.87
C SER A 356 8.82 24.25 13.74
N LEU A 357 9.60 23.29 13.31
CA LEU A 357 9.18 21.89 13.17
C LEU A 357 10.22 20.99 13.85
N THR A 358 9.78 20.21 14.83
CA THR A 358 10.66 19.27 15.54
C THR A 358 10.27 17.84 15.15
N LYS A 359 11.27 17.07 14.69
CA LYS A 359 11.11 15.67 14.32
C LYS A 359 12.05 14.77 15.14
N SER A 360 11.57 13.58 15.50
CA SER A 360 12.42 12.46 15.89
C SER A 360 12.62 11.58 14.67
N ILE A 361 13.86 11.41 14.25
CA ILE A 361 14.25 10.67 13.04
C ILE A 361 15.08 9.45 13.46
N THR A 362 14.71 8.26 12.94
CA THR A 362 15.46 7.03 13.17
C THR A 362 15.86 6.41 11.84
N LEU A 363 17.16 6.25 11.62
CA LEU A 363 17.73 5.58 10.46
C LEU A 363 18.08 4.12 10.77
N LYS A 364 17.80 3.24 9.82
CA LYS A 364 18.25 1.85 9.85
C LYS A 364 19.77 1.78 9.61
N PRO A 365 20.49 0.77 10.15
CA PRO A 365 21.91 0.58 9.89
C PRO A 365 22.24 0.57 8.40
N GLY A 366 23.29 1.27 8.00
CA GLY A 366 23.77 1.38 6.62
C GLY A 366 22.94 2.30 5.71
N LYS A 367 21.82 2.83 6.17
CA LYS A 367 20.98 3.77 5.39
C LYS A 367 21.42 5.22 5.61
N ASN A 368 21.04 6.09 4.68
CA ASN A 368 21.40 7.51 4.72
C ASN A 368 20.25 8.41 4.25
N ILE A 369 20.21 9.61 4.81
CA ILE A 369 19.49 10.75 4.20
C ILE A 369 20.36 11.29 3.07
N SER A 370 19.73 11.71 1.97
CA SER A 370 20.40 12.25 0.78
C SER A 370 21.31 13.46 1.13
N TYR A 371 22.36 13.66 0.35
CA TYR A 371 23.12 14.90 0.40
C TYR A 371 22.28 16.01 -0.24
N GLN A 372 21.93 17.02 0.55
CA GLN A 372 20.90 17.98 0.22
C GLN A 372 21.17 19.35 0.84
N LEU A 373 20.45 20.38 0.36
CA LEU A 373 20.39 21.69 0.98
C LEU A 373 18.93 22.21 1.04
N HIS A 374 18.72 23.24 1.85
CA HIS A 374 17.44 23.92 2.03
C HIS A 374 17.59 25.41 1.84
N HIS A 375 16.63 26.05 1.15
CA HIS A 375 16.65 27.47 0.85
C HIS A 375 15.90 28.33 1.90
N HIS A 376 14.99 27.70 2.67
CA HIS A 376 14.07 28.43 3.54
C HIS A 376 14.14 28.00 5.02
N ARG A 377 14.99 27.01 5.36
CA ARG A 377 15.13 26.54 6.73
C ARG A 377 16.56 26.23 7.13
N SER A 378 16.89 26.54 8.37
CA SER A 378 18.06 26.02 9.08
C SER A 378 17.65 24.83 9.95
N GLU A 379 18.61 23.99 10.30
CA GLU A 379 18.35 22.79 11.10
C GLU A 379 19.36 22.64 12.24
N VAL A 380 18.89 22.07 13.35
CA VAL A 380 19.75 21.62 14.45
C VAL A 380 19.45 20.16 14.71
N TRP A 381 20.46 19.31 14.66
CA TRP A 381 20.31 17.88 14.94
C TRP A 381 21.05 17.52 16.24
N THR A 382 20.34 16.86 17.14
CA THR A 382 20.91 16.31 18.39
C THR A 382 20.77 14.81 18.36
N PHE A 383 21.89 14.10 18.33
CA PHE A 383 21.94 12.65 18.29
C PHE A 383 21.65 12.07 19.67
N VAL A 384 20.70 11.14 19.76
CA VAL A 384 20.24 10.57 21.05
C VAL A 384 20.54 9.08 21.18
N GLU A 385 20.73 8.37 20.06
CA GLU A 385 21.04 6.94 20.03
C GLU A 385 21.90 6.60 18.80
N GLY A 386 22.83 5.66 18.95
CA GLY A 386 23.61 5.11 17.86
C GLY A 386 24.77 5.98 17.39
N GLU A 387 25.34 5.59 16.24
CA GLU A 387 26.51 6.21 15.63
C GLU A 387 26.31 6.37 14.10
N GLY A 388 26.90 7.42 13.54
CA GLY A 388 26.81 7.72 12.12
C GLY A 388 27.94 8.60 11.60
N ILE A 389 27.93 8.83 10.29
CA ILE A 389 28.81 9.75 9.59
C ILE A 389 27.97 10.92 9.10
N PHE A 390 28.15 12.09 9.71
CA PHE A 390 27.54 13.34 9.28
C PHE A 390 28.47 14.06 8.31
N VAL A 391 27.92 14.70 7.28
CA VAL A 391 28.66 15.54 6.35
C VAL A 391 28.03 16.92 6.28
N LEU A 392 28.88 17.98 6.33
CA LEU A 392 28.52 19.37 6.07
C LEU A 392 29.51 19.94 5.08
N ASP A 393 29.03 20.45 3.94
CA ASP A 393 29.82 21.04 2.85
C ASP A 393 31.01 20.15 2.40
N GLY A 394 30.78 18.83 2.37
CA GLY A 394 31.80 17.85 1.97
C GLY A 394 32.81 17.45 3.04
N GLU A 395 32.70 18.01 4.26
CA GLU A 395 33.51 17.60 5.42
C GLU A 395 32.73 16.56 6.25
N GLU A 396 33.31 15.34 6.34
CA GLU A 396 32.71 14.24 7.08
C GLU A 396 33.17 14.26 8.54
N LYS A 397 32.24 13.98 9.45
CA LYS A 397 32.47 13.87 10.90
C LYS A 397 31.73 12.66 11.45
N HIS A 398 32.42 11.86 12.26
CA HIS A 398 31.76 10.83 13.06
C HIS A 398 30.89 11.48 14.15
N VAL A 399 29.65 11.04 14.28
CA VAL A 399 28.69 11.51 15.27
C VAL A 399 28.11 10.34 16.06
N LYS A 400 27.78 10.60 17.32
CA LYS A 400 27.21 9.63 18.26
C LYS A 400 26.23 10.29 19.22
N ALA A 401 25.57 9.50 20.03
CA ALA A 401 24.68 9.99 21.08
C ALA A 401 25.36 11.06 21.98
N GLY A 402 24.68 12.19 22.17
CA GLY A 402 25.16 13.39 22.88
C GLY A 402 25.77 14.47 21.97
N ASP A 403 26.12 14.16 20.72
CA ASP A 403 26.59 15.16 19.78
C ASP A 403 25.44 16.04 19.25
N THR A 404 25.80 17.28 18.91
CA THR A 404 24.87 18.22 18.25
C THR A 404 25.56 18.87 17.04
N VAL A 405 24.83 19.06 15.96
CA VAL A 405 25.27 19.76 14.76
C VAL A 405 24.28 20.85 14.39
N VAL A 406 24.79 21.94 13.85
CA VAL A 406 23.99 23.06 13.32
C VAL A 406 24.19 23.11 11.82
N ILE A 407 23.10 23.16 11.10
CA ILE A 407 23.06 23.23 9.63
C ILE A 407 22.44 24.57 9.27
N PRO A 408 23.26 25.54 8.84
CA PRO A 408 22.75 26.84 8.41
C PRO A 408 21.96 26.71 7.10
N LEU A 409 21.21 27.76 6.77
CA LEU A 409 20.53 27.93 5.50
C LEU A 409 21.52 27.75 4.33
N GLU A 410 21.09 27.06 3.27
CA GLU A 410 21.87 26.86 2.03
C GLU A 410 23.19 26.08 2.19
N HIS A 411 23.36 25.30 3.28
CA HIS A 411 24.51 24.42 3.46
C HIS A 411 24.19 22.98 3.08
N TYR A 412 25.10 22.34 2.35
CA TYR A 412 24.99 20.94 1.93
C TYR A 412 25.23 20.02 3.10
N HIS A 413 24.32 19.08 3.33
CA HIS A 413 24.44 18.14 4.45
C HIS A 413 23.82 16.78 4.15
N ALA A 414 24.30 15.76 4.85
CA ALA A 414 23.73 14.40 4.88
C ALA A 414 24.13 13.66 6.15
N ILE A 415 23.50 12.52 6.40
CA ILE A 415 23.86 11.59 7.47
C ILE A 415 23.73 10.16 6.98
N LYS A 416 24.70 9.32 7.31
CA LYS A 416 24.69 7.87 7.09
C LYS A 416 24.79 7.16 8.45
N ALA A 417 23.85 6.27 8.73
CA ALA A 417 23.85 5.47 9.94
C ALA A 417 24.88 4.33 9.86
N ILE A 418 25.70 4.17 10.87
CA ILE A 418 26.57 3.00 11.08
C ILE A 418 25.79 1.94 11.83
N THR A 419 25.24 2.30 12.97
CA THR A 419 24.26 1.51 13.73
C THR A 419 22.86 2.04 13.50
N GLN A 420 21.82 1.51 14.15
CA GLN A 420 20.57 2.24 14.24
C GLN A 420 20.86 3.62 14.85
N LEU A 421 20.44 4.69 14.18
CA LEU A 421 20.78 6.06 14.56
C LEU A 421 19.51 6.87 14.76
N THR A 422 19.31 7.39 15.96
CA THR A 422 18.18 8.27 16.28
C THR A 422 18.67 9.66 16.64
N PHE A 423 18.05 10.70 16.06
CA PHE A 423 18.32 12.08 16.42
C PHE A 423 17.04 12.95 16.40
N ILE A 424 17.09 14.01 17.15
CA ILE A 424 16.05 15.06 17.17
C ILE A 424 16.50 16.17 16.21
N GLU A 425 15.68 16.43 15.23
CA GLU A 425 15.83 17.52 14.26
C GLU A 425 14.90 18.66 14.65
N VAL A 426 15.43 19.86 14.78
CA VAL A 426 14.67 21.10 14.89
C VAL A 426 14.90 21.93 13.64
N GLN A 427 13.87 22.10 12.86
CA GLN A 427 13.84 22.99 11.69
C GLN A 427 13.30 24.35 12.08
N ASN A 428 13.87 25.42 11.53
CA ASN A 428 13.46 26.78 11.79
C ASN A 428 13.50 27.62 10.51
N GLY A 429 12.39 28.21 10.12
CA GLY A 429 12.28 28.97 8.87
C GLY A 429 10.84 29.13 8.39
N ASN A 430 10.63 29.68 7.19
CA ASN A 430 9.32 29.83 6.57
C ASN A 430 9.46 30.02 5.04
N PRO A 431 8.77 29.19 4.21
CA PRO A 431 7.89 28.07 4.58
C PRO A 431 8.68 26.80 4.99
N LEU A 432 8.13 26.02 5.93
CA LEU A 432 8.62 24.67 6.25
C LEU A 432 7.82 23.61 5.47
N VAL A 433 8.23 23.35 4.24
CA VAL A 433 7.60 22.36 3.34
C VAL A 433 8.60 21.28 2.94
N GLU A 434 8.11 20.08 2.67
CA GLU A 434 8.98 18.94 2.31
C GLU A 434 9.65 19.13 0.93
N GLU A 435 9.08 19.96 0.07
CA GLU A 435 9.59 20.31 -1.25
C GLU A 435 10.82 21.23 -1.21
N ASP A 436 11.10 21.89 -0.06
CA ASP A 436 12.30 22.71 0.16
C ASP A 436 13.54 21.81 0.35
N ILE A 437 13.78 20.91 -0.60
CA ILE A 437 14.91 19.97 -0.61
C ILE A 437 15.49 19.91 -2.03
N GLU A 438 16.71 20.39 -2.20
CA GLU A 438 17.50 20.14 -3.38
C GLU A 438 18.52 19.03 -3.11
N ARG A 439 18.52 17.97 -3.94
CA ARG A 439 19.31 16.74 -3.70
C ARG A 439 20.44 16.61 -4.67
N PHE A 440 21.60 16.14 -4.17
CA PHE A 440 22.83 15.97 -4.92
C PHE A 440 23.44 14.58 -4.71
N ASP A 441 24.26 14.15 -5.64
CA ASP A 441 25.04 12.94 -5.50
C ASP A 441 26.20 13.16 -4.51
N TYR A 442 26.46 12.17 -3.64
CA TYR A 442 27.56 12.22 -2.71
C TYR A 442 28.24 10.86 -2.56
N GLN A 443 29.56 10.85 -2.58
CA GLN A 443 30.39 9.66 -2.34
C GLN A 443 31.01 9.73 -0.94
N TRP A 444 30.57 8.86 -0.05
CA TRP A 444 31.08 8.75 1.31
C TRP A 444 32.55 8.35 1.33
N LYS A 445 33.38 9.12 2.03
CA LYS A 445 34.83 8.90 2.16
C LYS A 445 35.14 7.99 3.35
N MET A 446 34.42 8.17 4.47
CA MET A 446 34.49 7.30 5.65
C MET A 446 33.67 6.03 5.42
N LYS A 447 34.19 4.91 5.94
CA LYS A 447 33.53 3.58 5.85
C LYS A 447 32.72 3.27 7.08
#